data_10431b2ae0bf86668617d1947830f594
#
_entry.id   10431b2ae0bf86668617d1947830f594
#
_cell.length_a   1.000
_cell.length_b   1.000
_cell.length_c   1.000
_cell.angle_alpha   90.00
_cell.angle_beta   90.00
_cell.angle_gamma   90.00
#
_symmetry.space_group_name_H-M   'P 1'
#
loop_
_entity.id
_entity.type
_entity.pdbx_description
1 polymer ?
#
loop_
_entity_poly.entity_id
_entity_poly.type
_entity_poly.pdbx_seq_one_letter_code
_entity_poly.pdbx_strand_id
1 'polypeptide(L)'
;GLGDVYKRQLAGLSLSIRIGLLTAAVSAGVALALGILSAVFGGWVDAFISWWIDLVMGIPHILLVILLSIACGRGFTGVVVGVALSHWTSLARVIRGEVLQLKSAPYLLVAEKLGVSPWKRVRLHLLPHLLPQFLTGLILLFPHAILHEASVTFLGFGLSSEQPTIGVILSESMRYLTTGKW
;
A
#
# COMPACT_ATOMS: atom_id res chain seq x y z
N GLY A 1 -13.50 22.81 -25.27
CA GLY A 1 -14.71 22.11 -25.73
C GLY A 1 -14.90 20.77 -25.00
N LEU A 2 -16.06 20.08 -25.21
CA LEU A 2 -16.35 18.78 -24.58
C LEU A 2 -15.22 17.77 -24.79
N GLY A 3 -14.56 17.76 -25.94
CA GLY A 3 -13.44 16.87 -26.23
C GLY A 3 -12.23 17.07 -25.30
N ASP A 4 -11.98 18.26 -24.83
CA ASP A 4 -10.86 18.54 -23.93
C ASP A 4 -11.17 18.08 -22.50
N VAL A 5 -12.44 18.18 -22.10
CA VAL A 5 -12.92 17.66 -20.80
C VAL A 5 -12.75 16.13 -20.74
N TYR A 6 -13.18 15.42 -21.78
CA TYR A 6 -13.00 13.97 -21.86
C TYR A 6 -11.54 13.54 -21.86
N LYS A 7 -10.68 14.23 -22.64
CA LYS A 7 -9.24 13.95 -22.65
C LYS A 7 -8.62 14.12 -21.27
N ARG A 8 -9.01 15.18 -20.54
CA ARG A 8 -8.52 15.45 -19.21
C ARG A 8 -9.00 14.40 -18.19
N GLN A 9 -10.27 13.96 -18.29
CA GLN A 9 -10.81 12.89 -17.45
C GLN A 9 -10.11 11.57 -17.69
N LEU A 10 -9.87 11.19 -18.95
CA LEU A 10 -9.13 9.96 -19.29
C LEU A 10 -7.68 10.02 -18.83
N ALA A 11 -7.01 11.16 -18.99
CA ALA A 11 -5.65 11.34 -18.48
C ALA A 11 -5.61 11.22 -16.95
N GLY A 12 -6.59 11.83 -16.27
CA GLY A 12 -6.72 11.76 -14.80
C GLY A 12 -6.94 10.35 -14.29
N LEU A 13 -7.84 9.60 -14.94
CA LEU A 13 -8.06 8.19 -14.60
C LEU A 13 -6.80 7.35 -14.83
N SER A 14 -6.10 7.55 -15.95
CA SER A 14 -4.85 6.86 -16.26
C SER A 14 -3.78 7.12 -15.21
N LEU A 15 -3.63 8.38 -14.77
CA LEU A 15 -2.63 8.74 -13.75
C LEU A 15 -2.98 8.16 -12.39
N SER A 16 -4.25 8.24 -11.96
CA SER A 16 -4.70 7.62 -10.70
C SER A 16 -4.52 6.11 -10.70
N ILE A 17 -4.77 5.43 -11.83
CA ILE A 17 -4.52 3.98 -11.96
C ILE A 17 -3.03 3.66 -11.80
N ARG A 18 -2.14 4.44 -12.43
CA ARG A 18 -0.69 4.25 -12.31
C ARG A 18 -0.22 4.46 -10.88
N ILE A 19 -0.70 5.49 -10.20
CA ILE A 19 -0.39 5.73 -8.78
C ILE A 19 -0.89 4.55 -7.95
N GLY A 20 -2.14 4.12 -8.13
CA GLY A 20 -2.72 3.00 -7.41
C GLY A 20 -1.95 1.69 -7.60
N LEU A 21 -1.57 1.36 -8.85
CA LEU A 21 -0.78 0.15 -9.14
C LEU A 21 0.62 0.22 -8.51
N LEU A 22 1.31 1.35 -8.65
CA LEU A 22 2.64 1.53 -8.10
C LEU A 22 2.64 1.46 -6.57
N THR A 23 1.75 2.19 -5.93
CA THR A 23 1.63 2.20 -4.46
C THR A 23 1.21 0.85 -3.91
N ALA A 24 0.25 0.17 -4.54
CA ALA A 24 -0.18 -1.16 -4.13
C ALA A 24 0.96 -2.19 -4.28
N ALA A 25 1.70 -2.16 -5.38
CA ALA A 25 2.83 -3.07 -5.60
C ALA A 25 3.95 -2.85 -4.57
N VAL A 26 4.33 -1.61 -4.30
CA VAL A 26 5.34 -1.29 -3.28
C VAL A 26 4.87 -1.69 -1.89
N SER A 27 3.65 -1.32 -1.49
CA SER A 27 3.09 -1.69 -0.19
C SER A 27 3.00 -3.20 0.00
N ALA A 28 2.53 -3.93 -1.00
CA ALA A 28 2.42 -5.38 -0.95
C ALA A 28 3.80 -6.06 -0.86
N GLY A 29 4.79 -5.56 -1.61
CA GLY A 29 6.18 -6.05 -1.53
C GLY A 29 6.80 -5.84 -0.15
N VAL A 30 6.65 -4.66 0.43
CA VAL A 30 7.11 -4.33 1.79
C VAL A 30 6.39 -5.21 2.82
N ALA A 31 5.07 -5.36 2.70
CA ALA A 31 4.27 -6.18 3.60
C ALA A 31 4.70 -7.66 3.57
N LEU A 32 4.94 -8.21 2.39
CA LEU A 32 5.41 -9.57 2.21
C LEU A 32 6.78 -9.77 2.86
N ALA A 33 7.73 -8.88 2.57
CA ALA A 33 9.08 -8.96 3.12
C ALA A 33 9.08 -8.86 4.66
N LEU A 34 8.46 -7.83 5.21
CA LEU A 34 8.43 -7.60 6.67
C LEU A 34 7.59 -8.62 7.41
N GLY A 35 6.47 -9.07 6.84
CA GLY A 35 5.65 -10.13 7.43
C GLY A 35 6.39 -11.47 7.52
N ILE A 36 7.11 -11.85 6.47
CA ILE A 36 7.95 -13.06 6.46
C ILE A 36 9.12 -12.92 7.43
N LEU A 37 9.86 -11.80 7.40
CA LEU A 37 10.99 -11.56 8.30
C LEU A 37 10.57 -11.64 9.77
N SER A 38 9.47 -11.00 10.13
CA SER A 38 8.90 -11.00 11.47
C SER A 38 8.63 -12.44 11.95
N ALA A 39 7.91 -13.21 11.14
CA ALA A 39 7.49 -14.56 11.53
C ALA A 39 8.62 -15.58 11.47
N VAL A 40 9.57 -15.47 10.54
CA VAL A 40 10.67 -16.43 10.37
C VAL A 40 11.73 -16.25 11.44
N PHE A 41 12.18 -15.04 11.66
CA PHE A 41 13.25 -14.76 12.64
C PHE A 41 12.73 -14.67 14.07
N GLY A 42 11.48 -14.24 14.29
CA GLY A 42 10.89 -14.14 15.63
C GLY A 42 11.66 -13.22 16.57
N GLY A 43 11.51 -13.45 17.87
CA GLY A 43 12.26 -12.74 18.91
C GLY A 43 12.21 -11.23 18.80
N TRP A 44 13.36 -10.56 18.87
CA TRP A 44 13.45 -9.11 18.81
C TRP A 44 13.09 -8.53 17.43
N VAL A 45 13.31 -9.28 16.35
CA VAL A 45 12.93 -8.86 14.98
C VAL A 45 11.41 -8.76 14.88
N ASP A 46 10.72 -9.78 15.37
CA ASP A 46 9.25 -9.80 15.41
C ASP A 46 8.70 -8.69 16.32
N ALA A 47 9.29 -8.51 17.49
CA ALA A 47 8.89 -7.45 18.42
C ALA A 47 9.06 -6.06 17.82
N PHE A 48 10.17 -5.80 17.13
CA PHE A 48 10.45 -4.53 16.48
C PHE A 48 9.48 -4.25 15.32
N ILE A 49 9.29 -5.22 14.42
CA ILE A 49 8.39 -5.05 13.27
C ILE A 49 6.94 -4.90 13.76
N SER A 50 6.51 -5.68 14.73
CA SER A 50 5.16 -5.57 15.31
C SER A 50 4.94 -4.21 15.98
N TRP A 51 5.92 -3.72 16.74
CA TRP A 51 5.89 -2.38 17.33
C TRP A 51 5.76 -1.29 16.25
N TRP A 52 6.51 -1.41 15.15
CA TRP A 52 6.42 -0.48 14.03
C TRP A 52 5.05 -0.50 13.37
N ILE A 53 4.48 -1.70 13.16
CA ILE A 53 3.12 -1.85 12.64
C ILE A 53 2.11 -1.17 13.56
N ASP A 54 2.21 -1.40 14.87
CA ASP A 54 1.31 -0.81 15.86
C ASP A 54 1.42 0.71 15.91
N LEU A 55 2.64 1.25 15.80
CA LEU A 55 2.89 2.69 15.73
C LEU A 55 2.19 3.32 14.51
N VAL A 56 2.39 2.75 13.32
CA VAL A 56 1.78 3.24 12.07
C VAL A 56 0.26 3.12 12.13
N MET A 57 -0.27 2.01 12.63
CA MET A 57 -1.72 1.80 12.74
C MET A 57 -2.38 2.61 13.85
N GLY A 58 -1.62 3.10 14.82
CA GLY A 58 -2.10 3.98 15.90
C GLY A 58 -2.35 5.43 15.44
N ILE A 59 -1.80 5.84 14.30
CA ILE A 59 -2.01 7.18 13.73
C ILE A 59 -3.23 7.12 12.79
N PRO A 60 -4.14 8.11 12.84
CA PRO A 60 -5.24 8.21 11.88
C PRO A 60 -4.70 8.15 10.44
N HIS A 61 -5.20 7.18 9.66
CA HIS A 61 -4.58 6.81 8.38
C HIS A 61 -4.43 7.98 7.39
N ILE A 62 -5.49 8.76 7.18
CA ILE A 62 -5.46 9.94 6.31
C ILE A 62 -4.45 10.98 6.80
N LEU A 63 -4.37 11.21 8.11
CA LEU A 63 -3.40 12.14 8.69
C LEU A 63 -1.97 11.67 8.41
N LEU A 64 -1.69 10.39 8.60
CA LEU A 64 -0.38 9.81 8.30
C LEU A 64 -0.01 9.98 6.82
N VAL A 65 -0.94 9.69 5.91
CA VAL A 65 -0.68 9.85 4.46
C VAL A 65 -0.38 11.31 4.12
N ILE A 66 -1.14 12.28 4.67
CA ILE A 66 -0.89 13.70 4.48
C ILE A 66 0.49 14.11 4.99
N LEU A 67 0.84 13.73 6.22
CA LEU A 67 2.13 14.04 6.82
C LEU A 67 3.30 13.49 6.00
N LEU A 68 3.22 12.22 5.61
CA LEU A 68 4.23 11.59 4.78
C LEU A 68 4.32 12.22 3.38
N SER A 69 3.18 12.55 2.77
CA SER A 69 3.13 13.21 1.48
C SER A 69 3.83 14.57 1.52
N ILE A 70 3.59 15.36 2.56
CA ILE A 70 4.26 16.66 2.76
C ILE A 70 5.75 16.47 3.01
N ALA A 71 6.14 15.54 3.89
CA ALA A 71 7.52 15.26 4.24
C ALA A 71 8.35 14.78 3.04
N CYS A 72 7.74 14.01 2.13
CA CYS A 72 8.39 13.49 0.93
C CYS A 72 8.31 14.41 -0.29
N GLY A 73 7.89 15.68 -0.11
CA GLY A 73 8.02 16.72 -1.12
C GLY A 73 6.76 17.02 -1.92
N ARG A 74 5.59 16.60 -1.46
CA ARG A 74 4.29 16.79 -2.16
C ARG A 74 4.28 16.26 -3.61
N GLY A 75 3.17 16.42 -4.31
CA GLY A 75 3.04 15.98 -5.70
C GLY A 75 3.06 14.46 -5.84
N PHE A 76 3.39 13.97 -7.03
CA PHE A 76 3.37 12.55 -7.36
C PHE A 76 4.20 11.69 -6.41
N THR A 77 5.47 12.04 -6.20
CA THR A 77 6.37 11.26 -5.34
C THR A 77 5.90 11.26 -3.90
N GLY A 78 5.50 12.42 -3.36
CA GLY A 78 5.02 12.54 -1.98
C GLY A 78 3.78 11.66 -1.73
N VAL A 79 2.82 11.68 -2.66
CA VAL A 79 1.59 10.87 -2.55
C VAL A 79 1.91 9.38 -2.66
N VAL A 80 2.71 8.97 -3.66
CA VAL A 80 3.09 7.56 -3.84
C VAL A 80 3.81 7.02 -2.60
N VAL A 81 4.79 7.74 -2.10
CA VAL A 81 5.54 7.33 -0.91
C VAL A 81 4.65 7.35 0.33
N GLY A 82 3.84 8.40 0.51
CA GLY A 82 2.94 8.50 1.66
C GLY A 82 1.92 7.36 1.72
N VAL A 83 1.27 7.07 0.60
CA VAL A 83 0.31 5.95 0.51
C VAL A 83 1.03 4.60 0.65
N ALA A 84 2.17 4.40 -0.01
CA ALA A 84 2.92 3.14 0.05
C ALA A 84 3.40 2.83 1.48
N LEU A 85 3.93 3.81 2.19
CA LEU A 85 4.45 3.63 3.55
C LEU A 85 3.36 3.46 4.61
N SER A 86 2.13 3.84 4.32
CA SER A 86 1.02 3.69 5.27
C SER A 86 0.22 2.40 5.08
N HIS A 87 0.16 1.85 3.86
CA HIS A 87 -0.74 0.74 3.53
C HIS A 87 -0.17 -0.67 3.76
N TRP A 88 1.15 -0.80 3.91
CA TRP A 88 1.80 -2.11 4.05
C TRP A 88 1.46 -2.85 5.35
N THR A 89 1.11 -2.12 6.40
CA THR A 89 1.01 -2.64 7.78
C THR A 89 -0.08 -3.70 7.95
N SER A 90 -1.25 -3.46 7.39
CA SER A 90 -2.38 -4.41 7.49
C SER A 90 -2.05 -5.74 6.80
N LEU A 91 -1.50 -5.68 5.58
CA LEU A 91 -1.12 -6.87 4.84
C LEU A 91 0.08 -7.58 5.51
N ALA A 92 1.05 -6.84 6.04
CA ALA A 92 2.18 -7.42 6.78
C ALA A 92 1.70 -8.24 7.99
N ARG A 93 0.70 -7.75 8.71
CA ARG A 93 0.10 -8.46 9.85
C ARG A 93 -0.58 -9.76 9.41
N VAL A 94 -1.28 -9.74 8.30
CA VAL A 94 -1.91 -10.94 7.72
C VAL A 94 -0.84 -11.95 7.28
N ILE A 95 0.15 -11.51 6.51
CA ILE A 95 1.27 -12.38 6.07
C ILE A 95 2.01 -12.99 7.26
N ARG A 96 2.29 -12.18 8.29
CA ARG A 96 2.89 -12.68 9.53
C ARG A 96 2.06 -13.80 10.16
N GLY A 97 0.75 -13.62 10.27
CA GLY A 97 -0.17 -14.62 10.81
C GLY A 97 -0.14 -15.94 10.04
N GLU A 98 -0.19 -15.85 8.71
CA GLU A 98 -0.11 -17.02 7.82
C GLU A 98 1.23 -17.76 7.97
N VAL A 99 2.35 -17.04 8.01
CA VAL A 99 3.67 -17.67 8.18
C VAL A 99 3.79 -18.35 9.55
N LEU A 100 3.25 -17.75 10.61
CA LEU A 100 3.25 -18.38 11.94
C LEU A 100 2.46 -19.68 11.97
N GLN A 101 1.32 -19.74 11.29
CA GLN A 101 0.55 -20.97 11.14
C GLN A 101 1.33 -22.03 10.34
N LEU A 102 1.94 -21.62 9.23
CA LEU A 102 2.73 -22.52 8.38
C LEU A 102 3.96 -23.07 9.08
N LYS A 103 4.60 -22.33 9.95
CA LYS A 103 5.78 -22.79 10.72
C LYS A 103 5.49 -24.03 11.55
N SER A 104 4.26 -24.24 11.99
CA SER A 104 3.83 -25.43 12.72
C SER A 104 3.42 -26.59 11.82
N ALA A 105 3.41 -26.42 10.51
CA ALA A 105 3.03 -27.46 9.55
C ALA A 105 4.05 -28.62 9.58
N PRO A 106 3.59 -29.89 9.60
CA PRO A 106 4.47 -31.05 9.74
C PRO A 106 5.59 -31.12 8.69
N TYR A 107 5.30 -30.76 7.43
CA TYR A 107 6.30 -30.81 6.35
C TYR A 107 7.42 -29.77 6.52
N LEU A 108 7.13 -28.60 7.12
CA LEU A 108 8.16 -27.61 7.43
C LEU A 108 9.02 -28.01 8.63
N LEU A 109 8.43 -28.64 9.62
CA LEU A 109 9.16 -29.21 10.76
C LEU A 109 10.10 -30.33 10.31
N VAL A 110 9.66 -31.18 9.40
CA VAL A 110 10.50 -32.21 8.78
C VAL A 110 11.64 -31.58 7.98
N ALA A 111 11.36 -30.59 7.15
CA ALA A 111 12.38 -29.88 6.38
C ALA A 111 13.44 -29.22 7.28
N GLU A 112 13.03 -28.69 8.42
CA GLU A 112 13.94 -28.13 9.42
C GLU A 112 14.85 -29.19 10.03
N LYS A 113 14.28 -30.31 10.45
CA LYS A 113 15.04 -31.46 10.99
C LYS A 113 16.01 -32.06 9.98
N LEU A 114 15.69 -31.99 8.70
CA LEU A 114 16.58 -32.42 7.60
C LEU A 114 17.66 -31.38 7.26
N GLY A 115 17.77 -30.29 8.01
CA GLY A 115 18.80 -29.27 7.83
C GLY A 115 18.57 -28.32 6.67
N VAL A 116 17.34 -28.21 6.15
CA VAL A 116 17.01 -27.25 5.10
C VAL A 116 17.10 -25.84 5.66
N SER A 117 17.92 -24.99 5.02
CA SER A 117 18.15 -23.62 5.49
C SER A 117 16.86 -22.80 5.53
N PRO A 118 16.75 -21.79 6.43
CA PRO A 118 15.56 -20.93 6.53
C PRO A 118 15.18 -20.28 5.19
N TRP A 119 16.13 -19.75 4.44
CA TRP A 119 15.89 -19.14 3.14
C TRP A 119 15.36 -20.12 2.08
N LYS A 120 15.83 -21.36 2.10
CA LYS A 120 15.34 -22.40 1.20
C LYS A 120 13.91 -22.79 1.57
N ARG A 121 13.59 -22.85 2.86
CA ARG A 121 12.21 -23.08 3.35
C ARG A 121 11.27 -21.95 2.93
N VAL A 122 11.71 -20.70 3.08
CA VAL A 122 10.95 -19.54 2.62
C VAL A 122 10.65 -19.63 1.12
N ARG A 123 11.69 -19.85 0.31
CA ARG A 123 11.54 -19.84 -1.16
C ARG A 123 10.70 -20.98 -1.70
N LEU A 124 10.89 -22.19 -1.17
CA LEU A 124 10.25 -23.40 -1.71
C LEU A 124 8.88 -23.70 -1.12
N HIS A 125 8.62 -23.27 0.11
CA HIS A 125 7.41 -23.64 0.83
C HIS A 125 6.56 -22.43 1.23
N LEU A 126 7.15 -21.39 1.82
CA LEU A 126 6.38 -20.26 2.32
C LEU A 126 5.89 -19.34 1.17
N LEU A 127 6.77 -18.91 0.28
CA LEU A 127 6.40 -18.00 -0.81
C LEU A 127 5.30 -18.58 -1.72
N PRO A 128 5.37 -19.82 -2.20
CA PRO A 128 4.28 -20.38 -3.00
C PRO A 128 2.95 -20.45 -2.26
N HIS A 129 2.99 -20.74 -0.95
CA HIS A 129 1.78 -20.81 -0.14
C HIS A 129 1.18 -19.43 0.13
N LEU A 130 2.02 -18.41 0.31
CA LEU A 130 1.59 -17.02 0.56
C LEU A 130 1.12 -16.30 -0.71
N LEU A 131 1.39 -16.84 -1.90
CA LEU A 131 1.07 -16.19 -3.16
C LEU A 131 -0.41 -15.82 -3.30
N PRO A 132 -1.40 -16.68 -3.00
CA PRO A 132 -2.81 -16.31 -3.06
C PRO A 132 -3.14 -15.15 -2.12
N GLN A 133 -2.63 -15.17 -0.90
CA GLN A 133 -2.85 -14.11 0.09
C GLN A 133 -2.21 -12.79 -0.34
N PHE A 134 -1.00 -12.87 -0.90
CA PHE A 134 -0.31 -11.72 -1.47
C PHE A 134 -1.09 -11.09 -2.62
N LEU A 135 -1.60 -11.90 -3.56
CA LEU A 135 -2.40 -11.42 -4.70
C LEU A 135 -3.72 -10.81 -4.24
N THR A 136 -4.40 -11.44 -3.28
CA THR A 136 -5.62 -10.88 -2.68
C THR A 136 -5.33 -9.53 -2.02
N GLY A 137 -4.26 -9.44 -1.25
CA GLY A 137 -3.81 -8.20 -0.63
C GLY A 137 -3.50 -7.11 -1.65
N LEU A 138 -2.78 -7.46 -2.72
CA LEU A 138 -2.46 -6.54 -3.82
C LEU A 138 -3.72 -5.99 -4.48
N ILE A 139 -4.68 -6.86 -4.79
CA ILE A 139 -5.96 -6.48 -5.42
C ILE A 139 -6.77 -5.54 -4.51
N LEU A 140 -6.78 -5.79 -3.19
CA LEU A 140 -7.49 -4.94 -2.23
C LEU A 140 -6.78 -3.61 -1.96
N LEU A 141 -5.45 -3.60 -1.97
CA LEU A 141 -4.66 -2.37 -1.77
C LEU A 141 -4.83 -1.39 -2.93
N PHE A 142 -5.00 -1.88 -4.15
CA PHE A 142 -5.12 -1.03 -5.33
C PHE A 142 -6.23 0.02 -5.26
N PRO A 143 -7.53 -0.33 -5.05
CA PRO A 143 -8.58 0.68 -4.92
C PRO A 143 -8.41 1.56 -3.70
N HIS A 144 -7.90 1.03 -2.58
CA HIS A 144 -7.62 1.84 -1.40
C HIS A 144 -6.55 2.91 -1.69
N ALA A 145 -5.50 2.57 -2.42
CA ALA A 145 -4.46 3.52 -2.81
C ALA A 145 -5.01 4.66 -3.67
N ILE A 146 -5.90 4.36 -4.63
CA ILE A 146 -6.57 5.38 -5.45
C ILE A 146 -7.46 6.29 -4.59
N LEU A 147 -8.25 5.71 -3.68
CA LEU A 147 -9.13 6.49 -2.79
C LEU A 147 -8.33 7.42 -1.88
N HIS A 148 -7.21 6.99 -1.34
CA HIS A 148 -6.37 7.82 -0.48
C HIS A 148 -5.62 8.89 -1.28
N GLU A 149 -5.11 8.57 -2.47
CA GLU A 149 -4.57 9.59 -3.38
C GLU A 149 -5.62 10.66 -3.66
N ALA A 150 -6.81 10.27 -4.07
CA ALA A 150 -7.89 11.18 -4.38
C ALA A 150 -8.28 12.05 -3.17
N SER A 151 -8.36 11.45 -1.98
CA SER A 151 -8.70 12.17 -0.75
C SER A 151 -7.63 13.21 -0.37
N VAL A 152 -6.36 12.82 -0.40
CA VAL A 152 -5.24 13.73 -0.05
C VAL A 152 -5.10 14.86 -1.07
N THR A 153 -5.29 14.55 -2.35
CA THR A 153 -5.26 15.52 -3.43
C THR A 153 -6.47 16.47 -3.36
N PHE A 154 -7.66 15.95 -3.08
CA PHE A 154 -8.87 16.75 -2.88
C PHE A 154 -8.71 17.75 -1.72
N LEU A 155 -8.07 17.35 -0.64
CA LEU A 155 -7.77 18.21 0.51
C LEU A 155 -6.65 19.24 0.24
N GLY A 156 -6.00 19.20 -0.93
CA GLY A 156 -4.97 20.14 -1.33
C GLY A 156 -3.55 19.78 -0.90
N PHE A 157 -3.33 18.58 -0.37
CA PHE A 157 -2.02 18.10 0.09
C PHE A 157 -1.34 17.13 -0.88
N GLY A 158 -2.00 16.80 -1.98
CA GLY A 158 -1.50 15.86 -2.98
C GLY A 158 -0.96 16.51 -4.24
N LEU A 159 -1.46 16.06 -5.40
CA LEU A 159 -1.02 16.51 -6.71
C LEU A 159 -1.50 17.93 -7.04
N SER A 160 -0.74 18.61 -7.91
CA SER A 160 -1.12 19.93 -8.40
C SER A 160 -2.20 19.83 -9.50
N SER A 161 -2.90 20.94 -9.76
CA SER A 161 -3.91 21.04 -10.82
C SER A 161 -3.36 20.78 -12.23
N GLU A 162 -2.04 20.86 -12.40
CA GLU A 162 -1.35 20.55 -13.66
C GLU A 162 -1.28 19.05 -13.94
N GLN A 163 -1.39 18.23 -12.91
CA GLN A 163 -1.35 16.77 -12.99
C GLN A 163 -2.78 16.22 -12.75
N PRO A 164 -3.60 16.06 -13.78
CA PRO A 164 -4.97 15.64 -13.60
C PRO A 164 -5.01 14.23 -13.01
N THR A 165 -5.67 14.11 -11.86
CA THR A 165 -6.05 12.86 -11.21
C THR A 165 -7.52 12.92 -10.85
N ILE A 166 -8.09 11.82 -10.38
CA ILE A 166 -9.47 11.80 -9.89
C ILE A 166 -9.64 12.81 -8.76
N GLY A 167 -8.69 12.92 -7.85
CA GLY A 167 -8.72 13.89 -6.74
C GLY A 167 -8.69 15.33 -7.20
N VAL A 168 -7.87 15.67 -8.19
CA VAL A 168 -7.82 17.02 -8.80
C VAL A 168 -9.13 17.35 -9.50
N ILE A 169 -9.66 16.44 -10.30
CA ILE A 169 -10.92 16.63 -11.01
C ILE A 169 -12.08 16.86 -10.04
N LEU A 170 -12.15 16.09 -8.96
CA LEU A 170 -13.15 16.27 -7.90
C LEU A 170 -13.02 17.64 -7.22
N SER A 171 -11.80 18.04 -6.85
CA SER A 171 -11.54 19.33 -6.21
C SER A 171 -11.96 20.52 -7.09
N GLU A 172 -11.63 20.47 -8.37
CA GLU A 172 -12.02 21.49 -9.33
C GLU A 172 -13.54 21.52 -9.53
N SER A 173 -14.18 20.36 -9.68
CA SER A 173 -15.62 20.26 -9.83
C SER A 173 -16.36 20.87 -8.65
N MET A 174 -15.90 20.63 -7.43
CA MET A 174 -16.48 21.25 -6.22
C MET A 174 -16.37 22.77 -6.21
N ARG A 175 -15.27 23.33 -6.71
CA ARG A 175 -15.13 24.80 -6.84
C ARG A 175 -16.17 25.38 -7.81
N TYR A 176 -16.44 24.73 -8.93
CA TYR A 176 -17.47 25.17 -9.86
C TYR A 176 -18.88 25.09 -9.24
N LEU A 177 -19.18 24.03 -8.51
CA LEU A 177 -20.45 23.87 -7.80
C LEU A 177 -20.68 24.99 -6.77
N THR A 178 -19.65 25.34 -5.99
CA THR A 178 -19.76 26.39 -4.97
C THR A 178 -19.84 27.81 -5.56
N THR A 179 -19.34 28.03 -6.78
CA THR A 179 -19.42 29.32 -7.46
C THR A 179 -20.67 29.50 -8.33
N GLY A 180 -21.55 28.48 -8.39
CA GLY A 180 -22.80 28.51 -9.17
C GLY A 180 -22.60 28.56 -10.70
N LYS A 181 -21.43 28.22 -11.18
CA LYS A 181 -21.13 28.12 -12.63
C LYS A 181 -21.31 26.67 -13.04
N TRP A 182 -22.50 26.36 -13.49
CA TRP A 182 -22.87 25.04 -14.03
C TRP A 182 -22.44 24.88 -15.49
#